data_697ffc5e2c877fc930d4976e72c56712
#
_entry.id   697ffc5e2c877fc930d4976e72c56712
#
_cell.length_a   1.000
_cell.length_b   1.000
_cell.length_c   1.000
_cell.angle_alpha   90.00
_cell.angle_beta   90.00
_cell.angle_gamma   90.00
#
_symmetry.space_group_name_H-M   'P 1'
#
loop_
_entity.id
_entity.type
_entity.pdbx_description
1 polymer ?
#
loop_
_entity_poly.entity_id
_entity_poly.type
_entity_poly.pdbx_seq_one_letter_code
_entity_poly.pdbx_strand_id
1 'polypeptide(L)'
;ANVGLLLSICTAVVFALFGVFGSQLYFSMQKGVSPIIAEYGAQYLSIVCIGSIGIFVEITAERMLQGTGQTLITMFIQGIGAIINIILDPIMIFGLLGCPAMGVRGAAYATIIGQLVAAVLGIVLNQKHNTDVRVNPKKIRFNFPLIGEIYSIGFPSILMTAIGSVTTYLMNQILLAFSTTASAVYGVYFKLNSFFFMPLFGLNNAVVPIV
;
A
#
# COMPACT_ATOMS: atom_id res chain seq x y z
N ALA A 1 -1.93 -5.28 19.23
CA ALA A 1 -0.67 -4.88 18.58
C ALA A 1 0.08 -6.08 18.01
N ASN A 2 0.62 -6.98 18.85
CA ASN A 2 1.52 -8.06 18.41
C ASN A 2 0.88 -9.02 17.39
N VAL A 3 -0.38 -9.42 17.60
CA VAL A 3 -1.11 -10.29 16.67
C VAL A 3 -1.39 -9.56 15.34
N GLY A 4 -1.74 -8.26 15.38
CA GLY A 4 -1.93 -7.47 14.16
C GLY A 4 -0.65 -7.36 13.35
N LEU A 5 0.51 -7.11 13.99
CA LEU A 5 1.80 -7.10 13.32
C LEU A 5 2.16 -8.47 12.72
N LEU A 6 1.87 -9.56 13.43
CA LEU A 6 2.09 -10.92 12.92
C LEU A 6 1.25 -11.17 11.66
N LEU A 7 -0.04 -10.80 11.69
CA LEU A 7 -0.92 -10.95 10.54
C LEU A 7 -0.46 -10.09 9.35
N SER A 8 0.02 -8.87 9.60
CA SER A 8 0.56 -8.01 8.54
C SER A 8 1.79 -8.62 7.88
N ILE A 9 2.70 -9.22 8.66
CA ILE A 9 3.86 -9.93 8.12
C ILE A 9 3.42 -11.18 7.32
N CYS A 10 2.49 -11.97 7.84
CA CYS A 10 1.96 -13.13 7.11
C CYS A 10 1.32 -12.71 5.77
N THR A 11 0.54 -11.64 5.77
CA THR A 11 -0.05 -11.10 4.55
C THR A 11 1.01 -10.60 3.58
N ALA A 12 2.05 -9.91 4.07
CA ALA A 12 3.18 -9.47 3.25
C ALA A 12 3.89 -10.66 2.57
N VAL A 13 4.08 -11.78 3.29
CA VAL A 13 4.67 -12.99 2.71
C VAL A 13 3.79 -13.56 1.59
N VAL A 14 2.47 -13.59 1.76
CA VAL A 14 1.54 -14.04 0.71
C VAL A 14 1.64 -13.13 -0.52
N PHE A 15 1.68 -11.81 -0.33
CA PHE A 15 1.87 -10.86 -1.43
C PHE A 15 3.25 -10.98 -2.09
N ALA A 16 4.30 -11.23 -1.32
CA ALA A 16 5.63 -11.47 -1.87
C ALA A 16 5.67 -12.74 -2.74
N LEU A 17 5.04 -13.82 -2.31
CA LEU A 17 4.90 -15.04 -3.11
C LEU A 17 4.10 -14.77 -4.39
N PHE A 18 3.02 -14.01 -4.30
CA PHE A 18 2.28 -13.57 -5.49
C PHE A 18 3.15 -12.72 -6.41
N GLY A 19 3.98 -11.81 -5.88
CA GLY A 19 4.92 -11.02 -6.66
C GLY A 19 5.91 -11.85 -7.47
N VAL A 20 6.36 -12.97 -6.90
CA VAL A 20 7.31 -13.87 -7.57
C VAL A 20 6.62 -14.70 -8.66
N PHE A 21 5.48 -15.31 -8.36
CA PHE A 21 4.84 -16.29 -9.23
C PHE A 21 3.64 -15.74 -10.02
N GLY A 22 2.93 -14.75 -9.49
CA GLY A 22 1.67 -14.26 -10.04
C GLY A 22 1.79 -13.02 -10.92
N SER A 23 2.85 -12.22 -10.80
CA SER A 23 2.95 -10.95 -11.51
C SER A 23 2.96 -11.11 -13.04
N GLN A 24 3.69 -12.07 -13.56
CA GLN A 24 3.72 -12.37 -14.99
C GLN A 24 2.39 -12.98 -15.47
N LEU A 25 1.81 -13.89 -14.69
CA LEU A 25 0.53 -14.50 -15.00
C LEU A 25 -0.58 -13.45 -15.07
N TYR A 26 -0.62 -12.51 -14.13
CA TYR A 26 -1.58 -11.42 -14.12
C TYR A 26 -1.56 -10.60 -15.41
N PHE A 27 -0.37 -10.17 -15.85
CA PHE A 27 -0.25 -9.39 -17.09
C PHE A 27 -0.48 -10.21 -18.36
N SER A 28 -0.17 -11.50 -18.37
CA SER A 28 -0.46 -12.38 -19.51
C SER A 28 -1.96 -12.59 -19.73
N MET A 29 -2.77 -12.47 -18.67
CA MET A 29 -4.23 -12.59 -18.75
C MET A 29 -4.92 -11.29 -19.20
N GLN A 30 -4.21 -10.15 -19.20
CA GLN A 30 -4.78 -8.87 -19.63
C GLN A 30 -4.77 -8.75 -21.16
N LYS A 31 -5.94 -8.75 -21.76
CA LYS A 31 -6.13 -8.55 -23.20
C LYS A 31 -5.99 -7.06 -23.56
N GLY A 32 -5.30 -6.78 -24.66
CA GLY A 32 -5.21 -5.40 -25.20
C GLY A 32 -4.06 -4.55 -24.62
N VAL A 33 -3.19 -5.11 -23.81
CA VAL A 33 -1.97 -4.44 -23.31
C VAL A 33 -0.81 -4.75 -24.24
N SER A 34 -0.02 -3.71 -24.63
CA SER A 34 1.17 -3.95 -25.43
C SER A 34 2.20 -4.80 -24.66
N PRO A 35 2.98 -5.66 -25.34
CA PRO A 35 3.97 -6.54 -24.68
C PRO A 35 4.96 -5.77 -23.81
N ILE A 36 5.38 -4.57 -24.27
CA ILE A 36 6.32 -3.70 -23.55
C ILE A 36 5.72 -3.21 -22.23
N ILE A 37 4.45 -2.77 -22.27
CA ILE A 37 3.75 -2.31 -21.06
C ILE A 37 3.53 -3.48 -20.09
N ALA A 38 3.20 -4.65 -20.60
CA ALA A 38 3.02 -5.85 -19.79
C ALA A 38 4.32 -6.25 -19.08
N GLU A 39 5.46 -6.18 -19.76
CA GLU A 39 6.76 -6.49 -19.20
C GLU A 39 7.15 -5.51 -18.09
N TYR A 40 7.09 -4.19 -18.35
CA TYR A 40 7.39 -3.18 -17.34
C TYR A 40 6.42 -3.23 -16.16
N GLY A 41 5.14 -3.46 -16.42
CA GLY A 41 4.13 -3.63 -15.38
C GLY A 41 4.39 -4.84 -14.50
N ALA A 42 4.76 -5.99 -15.09
CA ALA A 42 5.11 -7.20 -14.34
C ALA A 42 6.35 -6.99 -13.48
N GLN A 43 7.38 -6.31 -14.01
CA GLN A 43 8.59 -5.99 -13.24
C GLN A 43 8.27 -5.08 -12.05
N TYR A 44 7.49 -4.02 -12.26
CA TYR A 44 7.07 -3.10 -11.21
C TYR A 44 6.27 -3.83 -10.13
N LEU A 45 5.24 -4.57 -10.53
CA LEU A 45 4.36 -5.30 -9.63
C LEU A 45 5.13 -6.33 -8.81
N SER A 46 6.03 -7.09 -9.45
CA SER A 46 6.87 -8.09 -8.77
C SER A 46 7.72 -7.44 -7.67
N ILE A 47 8.43 -6.36 -7.98
CA ILE A 47 9.30 -5.67 -7.03
C ILE A 47 8.47 -5.12 -5.85
N VAL A 48 7.37 -4.42 -6.12
CA VAL A 48 6.52 -3.84 -5.07
C VAL A 48 5.87 -4.91 -4.20
N CYS A 49 5.42 -6.01 -4.79
CA CYS A 49 4.85 -7.12 -4.01
C CYS A 49 5.89 -7.82 -3.13
N ILE A 50 7.13 -8.02 -3.63
CA ILE A 50 8.22 -8.58 -2.83
C ILE A 50 8.59 -7.63 -1.68
N GLY A 51 8.61 -6.32 -1.93
CA GLY A 51 8.87 -5.29 -0.92
C GLY A 51 7.66 -4.92 -0.05
N SER A 52 6.52 -5.58 -0.20
CA SER A 52 5.26 -5.21 0.46
C SER A 52 5.29 -5.27 1.99
N ILE A 53 6.29 -5.92 2.58
CA ILE A 53 6.47 -5.94 4.04
C ILE A 53 6.56 -4.51 4.61
N GLY A 54 7.17 -3.56 3.89
CA GLY A 54 7.25 -2.16 4.28
C GLY A 54 5.87 -1.56 4.51
N ILE A 55 5.01 -1.60 3.49
CA ILE A 55 3.67 -0.99 3.56
C ILE A 55 2.77 -1.69 4.58
N PHE A 56 2.81 -3.02 4.71
CA PHE A 56 1.96 -3.72 5.68
C PHE A 56 2.35 -3.39 7.12
N VAL A 57 3.65 -3.27 7.41
CA VAL A 57 4.14 -2.87 8.73
C VAL A 57 3.85 -1.39 9.00
N GLU A 58 4.06 -0.51 8.01
CA GLU A 58 3.72 0.92 8.07
C GLU A 58 2.25 1.11 8.44
N ILE A 59 1.32 0.56 7.64
CA ILE A 59 -0.13 0.68 7.88
C ILE A 59 -0.50 0.15 9.27
N THR A 60 0.08 -0.96 9.69
CA THR A 60 -0.19 -1.52 11.03
C THR A 60 0.26 -0.58 12.13
N ALA A 61 1.45 0.00 12.03
CA ALA A 61 1.96 0.96 13.00
C ALA A 61 1.11 2.24 13.03
N GLU A 62 0.69 2.73 11.86
CA GLU A 62 -0.21 3.88 11.75
C GLU A 62 -1.57 3.63 12.40
N ARG A 63 -2.19 2.48 12.15
CA ARG A 63 -3.47 2.12 12.78
C ARG A 63 -3.37 2.01 14.29
N MET A 64 -2.24 1.54 14.82
CA MET A 64 -1.99 1.54 16.27
C MET A 64 -1.93 2.95 16.84
N LEU A 65 -1.24 3.88 16.16
CA LEU A 65 -1.14 5.29 16.57
C LEU A 65 -2.48 6.01 16.42
N GLN A 66 -3.21 5.78 15.33
CA GLN A 66 -4.53 6.37 15.09
C GLN A 66 -5.54 5.90 16.14
N GLY A 67 -5.57 4.60 16.46
CA GLY A 67 -6.48 4.04 17.48
C GLY A 67 -6.22 4.56 18.88
N THR A 68 -5.07 5.17 19.15
CA THR A 68 -4.73 5.84 20.42
C THR A 68 -4.78 7.36 20.33
N GLY A 69 -5.39 7.91 19.27
CA GLY A 69 -5.57 9.35 19.07
C GLY A 69 -4.34 10.12 18.57
N GLN A 70 -3.23 9.43 18.29
CA GLN A 70 -1.97 10.08 17.88
C GLN A 70 -1.89 10.27 16.35
N THR A 71 -2.92 10.90 15.76
CA THR A 71 -3.05 11.10 14.32
C THR A 71 -2.01 12.05 13.73
N LEU A 72 -1.52 13.02 14.49
CA LEU A 72 -0.45 13.91 14.03
C LEU A 72 0.85 13.15 13.76
N ILE A 73 1.18 12.16 14.58
CA ILE A 73 2.38 11.34 14.38
C ILE A 73 2.25 10.54 13.09
N THR A 74 1.09 9.99 12.80
CA THR A 74 0.85 9.26 11.55
C THR A 74 0.97 10.15 10.32
N MET A 75 0.51 11.39 10.39
CA MET A 75 0.68 12.38 9.33
C MET A 75 2.18 12.64 9.03
N PHE A 76 3.01 12.78 10.08
CA PHE A 76 4.46 12.96 9.89
C PHE A 76 5.12 11.72 9.29
N ILE A 77 4.73 10.51 9.70
CA ILE A 77 5.27 9.26 9.15
C ILE A 77 4.97 9.15 7.66
N GLN A 78 3.71 9.33 7.25
CA GLN A 78 3.30 9.32 5.85
C GLN A 78 3.97 10.44 5.05
N GLY A 79 4.04 11.65 5.62
CA GLY A 79 4.70 12.79 4.99
C GLY A 79 6.18 12.53 4.69
N ILE A 80 6.92 11.98 5.65
CA ILE A 80 8.34 11.62 5.47
C ILE A 80 8.49 10.53 4.42
N GLY A 81 7.68 9.47 4.46
CA GLY A 81 7.68 8.42 3.46
C GLY A 81 7.44 8.95 2.05
N ALA A 82 6.44 9.82 1.88
CA ALA A 82 6.11 10.46 0.61
C ALA A 82 7.25 11.39 0.12
N ILE A 83 7.85 12.20 0.98
CA ILE A 83 8.97 13.07 0.62
C ILE A 83 10.17 12.25 0.14
N ILE A 84 10.51 11.17 0.85
CA ILE A 84 11.60 10.28 0.46
C ILE A 84 11.31 9.66 -0.92
N ASN A 85 10.09 9.19 -1.15
CA ASN A 85 9.70 8.65 -2.44
C ASN A 85 9.82 9.69 -3.56
N ILE A 86 9.30 10.91 -3.38
CA ILE A 86 9.39 12.02 -4.35
C ILE A 86 10.85 12.36 -4.69
N ILE A 87 11.76 12.31 -3.72
CA ILE A 87 13.19 12.59 -3.93
C ILE A 87 13.87 11.42 -4.64
N LEU A 88 13.58 10.18 -4.23
CA LEU A 88 14.23 9.00 -4.78
C LEU A 88 13.73 8.63 -6.18
N ASP A 89 12.46 8.92 -6.50
CA ASP A 89 11.89 8.61 -7.81
C ASP A 89 12.74 9.16 -8.96
N PRO A 90 13.01 10.47 -9.08
CA PRO A 90 13.83 10.99 -10.17
C PRO A 90 15.29 10.47 -10.12
N ILE A 91 15.85 10.25 -8.93
CA ILE A 91 17.21 9.76 -8.77
C ILE A 91 17.34 8.34 -9.35
N MET A 92 16.40 7.46 -9.02
CA MET A 92 16.48 6.05 -9.42
C MET A 92 15.90 5.79 -10.81
N ILE A 93 14.94 6.59 -11.27
CA ILE A 93 14.36 6.48 -12.63
C ILE A 93 15.39 6.95 -13.66
N PHE A 94 15.96 8.13 -13.47
CA PHE A 94 16.83 8.77 -14.47
C PHE A 94 18.33 8.52 -14.23
N GLY A 95 18.69 7.91 -13.10
CA GLY A 95 20.08 7.63 -12.78
C GLY A 95 20.88 8.86 -12.35
N LEU A 96 20.27 9.75 -11.58
CA LEU A 96 20.92 10.93 -11.04
C LEU A 96 21.86 10.56 -9.88
N LEU A 97 22.81 11.45 -9.55
CA LEU A 97 23.74 11.32 -8.41
C LEU A 97 24.60 10.02 -8.44
N GLY A 98 24.88 9.48 -9.64
CA GLY A 98 25.70 8.29 -9.78
C GLY A 98 24.94 6.95 -9.62
N CYS A 99 23.65 6.98 -9.44
CA CYS A 99 22.82 5.77 -9.50
C CYS A 99 22.65 5.31 -10.95
N PRO A 100 22.54 3.99 -11.23
CA PRO A 100 22.18 3.53 -12.56
C PRO A 100 20.73 3.92 -12.89
N ALA A 101 20.47 4.31 -14.15
CA ALA A 101 19.12 4.58 -14.63
C ALA A 101 18.30 3.27 -14.67
N MET A 102 17.37 3.09 -13.75
CA MET A 102 16.60 1.85 -13.62
C MET A 102 15.19 1.95 -14.24
N GLY A 103 14.76 3.15 -14.70
CA GLY A 103 13.44 3.36 -15.27
C GLY A 103 12.33 2.92 -14.30
N VAL A 104 11.41 2.09 -14.78
CA VAL A 104 10.24 1.62 -14.01
C VAL A 104 10.64 0.84 -12.76
N ARG A 105 11.74 0.08 -12.80
CA ARG A 105 12.27 -0.61 -11.60
C ARG A 105 12.74 0.38 -10.55
N GLY A 106 13.32 1.50 -10.96
CA GLY A 106 13.75 2.57 -10.06
C GLY A 106 12.59 3.15 -9.26
N ALA A 107 11.45 3.43 -9.90
CA ALA A 107 10.23 3.87 -9.23
C ALA A 107 9.72 2.84 -8.21
N ALA A 108 9.77 1.53 -8.54
CA ALA A 108 9.39 0.48 -7.60
C ALA A 108 10.29 0.47 -6.35
N TYR A 109 11.61 0.55 -6.53
CA TYR A 109 12.55 0.59 -5.41
C TYR A 109 12.41 1.85 -4.56
N ALA A 110 12.22 3.02 -5.18
CA ALA A 110 11.99 4.28 -4.45
C ALA A 110 10.73 4.19 -3.57
N THR A 111 9.66 3.59 -4.09
CA THR A 111 8.43 3.33 -3.33
C THR A 111 8.69 2.43 -2.12
N ILE A 112 9.38 1.31 -2.31
CA ILE A 112 9.70 0.37 -1.21
C ILE A 112 10.58 1.05 -0.15
N ILE A 113 11.58 1.82 -0.55
CA ILE A 113 12.46 2.51 0.39
C ILE A 113 11.66 3.52 1.21
N GLY A 114 10.79 4.33 0.58
CA GLY A 114 9.91 5.26 1.28
C GLY A 114 9.02 4.56 2.32
N GLN A 115 8.39 3.46 1.94
CA GLN A 115 7.55 2.65 2.81
C GLN A 115 8.33 1.98 3.95
N LEU A 116 9.53 1.46 3.69
CA LEU A 116 10.38 0.86 4.72
C LEU A 116 10.82 1.90 5.76
N VAL A 117 11.22 3.09 5.32
CA VAL A 117 11.57 4.18 6.24
C VAL A 117 10.36 4.60 7.06
N ALA A 118 9.20 4.76 6.44
CA ALA A 118 7.95 5.06 7.14
C ALA A 118 7.56 3.95 8.13
N ALA A 119 7.72 2.68 7.77
CA ALA A 119 7.47 1.53 8.66
C ALA A 119 8.38 1.57 9.90
N VAL A 120 9.68 1.79 9.70
CA VAL A 120 10.65 1.90 10.82
C VAL A 120 10.30 3.08 11.72
N LEU A 121 10.04 4.26 11.15
CA LEU A 121 9.61 5.43 11.90
C LEU A 121 8.31 5.17 12.66
N GLY A 122 7.34 4.53 12.01
CA GLY A 122 6.07 4.15 12.61
C GLY A 122 6.25 3.27 13.86
N ILE A 123 7.06 2.23 13.76
CA ILE A 123 7.36 1.35 14.91
C ILE A 123 8.10 2.12 16.00
N VAL A 124 9.13 2.89 15.66
CA VAL A 124 9.94 3.64 16.64
C VAL A 124 9.09 4.69 17.36
N LEU A 125 8.30 5.46 16.62
CA LEU A 125 7.45 6.49 17.21
C LEU A 125 6.30 5.88 18.01
N ASN A 126 5.72 4.75 17.57
CA ASN A 126 4.76 4.01 18.36
C ASN A 126 5.35 3.53 19.68
N GLN A 127 6.56 2.98 19.68
CA GLN A 127 7.24 2.54 20.91
C GLN A 127 7.52 3.69 21.87
N LYS A 128 7.84 4.88 21.33
CA LYS A 128 8.25 6.04 22.12
C LYS A 128 7.06 6.82 22.68
N HIS A 129 6.02 7.03 21.89
CA HIS A 129 4.91 7.92 22.23
C HIS A 129 3.63 7.19 22.63
N ASN A 130 3.46 5.93 22.23
CA ASN A 130 2.27 5.17 22.56
C ASN A 130 2.52 4.32 23.83
N THR A 131 1.88 4.73 24.93
CA THR A 131 1.96 4.02 26.21
C THR A 131 1.03 2.82 26.28
N ASP A 132 -0.08 2.87 25.54
CA ASP A 132 -1.18 1.92 25.65
C ASP A 132 -1.00 0.69 24.74
N VAL A 133 -0.43 0.92 23.55
CA VAL A 133 -0.29 -0.12 22.53
C VAL A 133 1.16 -0.24 22.07
N ARG A 134 1.97 -0.93 22.86
CA ARG A 134 3.38 -1.20 22.53
C ARG A 134 3.55 -2.54 21.83
N VAL A 135 4.40 -2.56 20.82
CA VAL A 135 4.82 -3.78 20.15
C VAL A 135 5.94 -4.44 20.97
N ASN A 136 5.75 -5.68 21.38
CA ASN A 136 6.79 -6.46 22.04
C ASN A 136 7.13 -7.69 21.20
N PRO A 137 8.26 -7.70 20.48
CA PRO A 137 8.64 -8.81 19.59
C PRO A 137 8.73 -10.16 20.33
N LYS A 138 9.08 -10.15 21.62
CA LYS A 138 9.20 -11.38 22.43
C LYS A 138 7.85 -11.98 22.83
N LYS A 139 6.75 -11.22 22.70
CA LYS A 139 5.38 -11.66 23.05
C LYS A 139 4.50 -11.92 21.82
N ILE A 140 5.11 -12.06 20.65
CA ILE A 140 4.38 -12.44 19.44
C ILE A 140 3.98 -13.91 19.57
N ARG A 141 2.66 -14.16 19.68
CA ARG A 141 2.07 -15.50 19.74
C ARG A 141 0.82 -15.54 18.87
N PHE A 142 0.60 -16.65 18.21
CA PHE A 142 -0.67 -16.92 17.55
C PHE A 142 -1.77 -17.10 18.61
N ASN A 143 -2.79 -16.26 18.54
CA ASN A 143 -3.99 -16.35 19.35
C ASN A 143 -5.18 -16.47 18.40
N PHE A 144 -5.62 -17.70 18.14
CA PHE A 144 -6.68 -18.00 17.20
C PHE A 144 -8.02 -17.31 17.51
N PRO A 145 -8.50 -17.26 18.76
CA PRO A 145 -9.69 -16.49 19.11
C PRO A 145 -9.59 -15.02 18.72
N LEU A 146 -8.47 -14.37 19.06
CA LEU A 146 -8.26 -12.96 18.73
C LEU A 146 -8.13 -12.72 17.21
N ILE A 147 -7.53 -13.66 16.48
CA ILE A 147 -7.47 -13.61 15.00
C ILE A 147 -8.88 -13.68 14.41
N GLY A 148 -9.72 -14.59 14.91
CA GLY A 148 -11.11 -14.69 14.49
C GLY A 148 -11.90 -13.40 14.73
N GLU A 149 -11.69 -12.75 15.88
CA GLU A 149 -12.34 -11.47 16.20
C GLU A 149 -11.87 -10.35 15.24
N ILE A 150 -10.55 -10.24 14.99
CA ILE A 150 -10.00 -9.28 14.04
C ILE A 150 -10.59 -9.46 12.64
N TYR A 151 -10.68 -10.69 12.14
CA TYR A 151 -11.26 -10.96 10.83
C TYR A 151 -12.77 -10.75 10.80
N SER A 152 -13.48 -11.07 11.86
CA SER A 152 -14.93 -10.85 11.93
C SER A 152 -15.29 -9.37 11.82
N ILE A 153 -14.49 -8.50 12.45
CA ILE A 153 -14.67 -7.03 12.38
C ILE A 153 -14.15 -6.48 11.03
N GLY A 154 -13.04 -7.03 10.54
CA GLY A 154 -12.41 -6.55 9.31
C GLY A 154 -13.10 -6.99 8.02
N PHE A 155 -13.82 -8.12 8.03
CA PHE A 155 -14.42 -8.70 6.84
C PHE A 155 -15.41 -7.79 6.11
N PRO A 156 -16.35 -7.09 6.78
CA PRO A 156 -17.20 -6.10 6.13
C PRO A 156 -16.42 -4.99 5.42
N SER A 157 -15.34 -4.49 6.04
CA SER A 157 -14.48 -3.46 5.45
C SER A 157 -13.72 -3.98 4.22
N ILE A 158 -13.29 -5.24 4.25
CA ILE A 158 -12.67 -5.90 3.09
C ILE A 158 -13.66 -5.97 1.93
N LEU A 159 -14.91 -6.38 2.19
CA LEU A 159 -15.95 -6.45 1.16
C LEU A 159 -16.26 -5.08 0.56
N MET A 160 -16.39 -4.04 1.37
CA MET A 160 -16.64 -2.67 0.90
C MET A 160 -15.51 -2.19 -0.03
N THR A 161 -14.26 -2.40 0.37
CA THR A 161 -13.10 -2.01 -0.44
C THR A 161 -12.98 -2.86 -1.71
N ALA A 162 -13.28 -4.15 -1.63
CA ALA A 162 -13.26 -5.06 -2.77
C ALA A 162 -14.31 -4.68 -3.83
N ILE A 163 -15.53 -4.29 -3.42
CA ILE A 163 -16.57 -3.82 -4.34
C ILE A 163 -16.07 -2.61 -5.14
N GLY A 164 -15.44 -1.63 -4.50
CA GLY A 164 -14.86 -0.48 -5.19
C GLY A 164 -13.80 -0.86 -6.23
N SER A 165 -12.91 -1.78 -5.87
CA SER A 165 -11.86 -2.28 -6.77
C SER A 165 -12.42 -3.07 -7.95
N VAL A 166 -13.39 -3.96 -7.70
CA VAL A 166 -14.07 -4.75 -8.74
C VAL A 166 -14.84 -3.83 -9.69
N THR A 167 -15.55 -2.83 -9.17
CA THR A 167 -16.28 -1.86 -9.98
C THR A 167 -15.34 -1.09 -10.89
N THR A 168 -14.21 -0.60 -10.38
CA THR A 168 -13.22 0.11 -11.18
C THR A 168 -12.62 -0.79 -12.28
N TYR A 169 -12.32 -2.04 -11.95
CA TYR A 169 -11.82 -3.01 -12.91
C TYR A 169 -12.84 -3.29 -14.03
N LEU A 170 -14.09 -3.59 -13.67
CA LEU A 170 -15.14 -3.87 -14.64
C LEU A 170 -15.44 -2.66 -15.55
N MET A 171 -15.50 -1.46 -14.97
CA MET A 171 -15.67 -0.22 -15.76
C MET A 171 -14.53 -0.06 -16.77
N ASN A 172 -13.31 -0.30 -16.36
CA ASN A 172 -12.16 -0.20 -17.26
C ASN A 172 -12.22 -1.24 -18.38
N GLN A 173 -12.65 -2.47 -18.11
CA GLN A 173 -12.84 -3.52 -19.12
C GLN A 173 -13.96 -3.15 -20.11
N ILE A 174 -15.08 -2.63 -19.63
CA ILE A 174 -16.18 -2.16 -20.48
C ILE A 174 -15.71 -1.03 -21.38
N LEU A 175 -15.04 -0.02 -20.85
CA LEU A 175 -14.56 1.12 -21.61
C LEU A 175 -13.50 0.73 -22.65
N LEU A 176 -12.62 -0.22 -22.34
CA LEU A 176 -11.65 -0.76 -23.27
C LEU A 176 -12.32 -1.48 -24.46
N ALA A 177 -13.48 -2.09 -24.26
CA ALA A 177 -14.26 -2.70 -25.33
C ALA A 177 -14.81 -1.68 -26.33
N PHE A 178 -15.04 -0.43 -25.90
CA PHE A 178 -15.50 0.65 -26.80
C PHE A 178 -14.33 1.40 -27.43
N SER A 179 -13.35 1.82 -26.64
CA SER A 179 -12.21 2.62 -27.13
C SER A 179 -11.11 2.71 -26.06
N THR A 180 -9.86 2.64 -26.48
CA THR A 180 -8.68 2.93 -25.62
C THR A 180 -8.70 4.37 -25.12
N THR A 181 -9.20 5.31 -25.92
CA THR A 181 -9.36 6.72 -25.54
C THR A 181 -10.38 6.89 -24.41
N ALA A 182 -11.50 6.16 -24.46
CA ALA A 182 -12.50 6.19 -23.39
C ALA A 182 -11.93 5.70 -22.05
N SER A 183 -11.13 4.64 -22.07
CA SER A 183 -10.42 4.16 -20.87
C SER A 183 -9.41 5.19 -20.35
N ALA A 184 -8.67 5.87 -21.23
CA ALA A 184 -7.73 6.91 -20.82
C ALA A 184 -8.44 8.11 -20.16
N VAL A 185 -9.56 8.57 -20.74
CA VAL A 185 -10.40 9.65 -20.17
C VAL A 185 -10.93 9.26 -18.80
N TYR A 186 -11.40 8.01 -18.65
CA TYR A 186 -11.85 7.50 -17.35
C TYR A 186 -10.72 7.47 -16.32
N GLY A 187 -9.50 7.10 -16.73
CA GLY A 187 -8.32 7.11 -15.85
C GLY A 187 -8.00 8.52 -15.32
N VAL A 188 -8.10 9.54 -16.19
CA VAL A 188 -7.92 10.95 -15.78
C VAL A 188 -9.04 11.39 -14.84
N TYR A 189 -10.30 11.08 -15.18
CA TYR A 189 -11.45 11.37 -14.33
C TYR A 189 -11.28 10.73 -12.93
N PHE A 190 -10.87 9.46 -12.88
CA PHE A 190 -10.67 8.75 -11.62
C PHE A 190 -9.55 9.37 -10.77
N LYS A 191 -8.46 9.83 -11.39
CA LYS A 191 -7.38 10.55 -10.69
C LYS A 191 -7.86 11.87 -10.11
N LEU A 192 -8.62 12.66 -10.88
CA LEU A 192 -9.20 13.92 -10.40
C LEU A 192 -10.19 13.69 -9.26
N ASN A 193 -11.07 12.70 -9.41
CA ASN A 193 -12.01 12.30 -8.37
C ASN A 193 -11.28 11.90 -7.07
N SER A 194 -10.27 11.06 -7.18
CA SER A 194 -9.45 10.64 -6.03
C SER A 194 -8.78 11.83 -5.34
N PHE A 195 -8.29 12.81 -6.08
CA PHE A 195 -7.70 14.02 -5.52
C PHE A 195 -8.67 14.80 -4.64
N PHE A 196 -9.94 14.96 -5.07
CA PHE A 196 -10.97 15.64 -4.29
C PHE A 196 -11.45 14.82 -3.09
N PHE A 197 -11.50 13.50 -3.19
CA PHE A 197 -11.98 12.64 -2.12
C PHE A 197 -10.91 12.28 -1.08
N MET A 198 -9.61 12.35 -1.41
CA MET A 198 -8.53 12.08 -0.45
C MET A 198 -8.60 12.91 0.84
N PRO A 199 -8.85 14.23 0.80
CA PRO A 199 -9.01 15.01 2.03
C PRO A 199 -10.20 14.56 2.88
N LEU A 200 -11.30 14.12 2.26
CA LEU A 200 -12.47 13.60 2.98
C LEU A 200 -12.16 12.28 3.70
N PHE A 201 -11.39 11.40 3.09
CA PHE A 201 -10.88 10.19 3.74
C PHE A 201 -9.95 10.53 4.92
N GLY A 202 -9.12 11.57 4.78
CA GLY A 202 -8.28 12.08 5.86
C GLY A 202 -9.11 12.57 7.06
N LEU A 203 -10.16 13.34 6.80
CA LEU A 203 -11.09 13.80 7.83
C LEU A 203 -11.80 12.62 8.51
N ASN A 204 -12.28 11.64 7.74
CA ASN A 204 -12.91 10.45 8.30
C ASN A 204 -11.97 9.68 9.24
N ASN A 205 -10.72 9.47 8.82
CA ASN A 205 -9.71 8.81 9.66
C ASN A 205 -9.38 9.61 10.95
N ALA A 206 -9.50 10.93 10.92
CA ALA A 206 -9.28 11.77 12.11
C ALA A 206 -10.43 11.68 13.11
N VAL A 207 -11.65 11.36 12.67
CA VAL A 207 -12.83 11.22 13.55
C VAL A 207 -12.85 9.87 14.27
N VAL A 208 -12.25 8.82 13.68
CA VAL A 208 -12.26 7.45 14.25
C VAL A 208 -11.84 7.38 15.72
N PRO A 209 -10.79 8.08 16.21
CA PRO A 209 -10.42 8.03 17.62
C PRO A 209 -11.29 8.89 18.54
N ILE A 210 -12.23 9.68 18.00
CA ILE A 210 -13.08 10.61 18.77
C ILE A 210 -14.43 9.96 19.08
N VAL A 211 -14.85 9.00 18.26
CA VAL A 211 -16.11 8.26 18.40
C VAL A 211 -15.86 6.91 19.08
#